data_243c292117e9a25617e3300993768713
#
_entry.id   243c292117e9a25617e3300993768713
#
_cell.length_a   1.000
_cell.length_b   1.000
_cell.length_c   1.000
_cell.angle_alpha   90.00
_cell.angle_beta   90.00
_cell.angle_gamma   90.00
#
_symmetry.space_group_name_H-M   'P 1'
#
loop_
_entity.id
_entity.type
_entity.pdbx_description
1 polymer ?
#
loop_
_entity_poly.entity_id
_entity_poly.type
_entity_poly.pdbx_seq_one_letter_code
_entity_poly.pdbx_strand_id
1 'polypeptide(L)'
;MSGRLVLVLGDQLDRASAAFDGFDRGRDRVWMAEVAGESTHVWSHKARIAVFLSGMRHFRTALRHERIDVDYTALAATPAPGEPPSLAEALAASLAEAKRRGIEPDALVVVEPGEWRVRQALSAAAEQARVPLEIRPDRHFFSSVEDFATHAAGRKQLRLEYFYRSLRERHGVLLDDGEPAGGQWNYDVENRGAFPKTGPGRLPAPVRFEPDAITREVIDLVNVRFAGHPGSLDAFDWPVTPADARAALDDFLVHRLADFGRYQDAIWTGAPWLYHARLAQALNMKLLDPRDVVAGAERLYRAGKVPLEAAEGFIRQVIGWREYVRGVYWHFMPEYEHRNALTADRPLPSFYWTADTEMNCLRDALSQTLRHGYAHHIQRLMVTGLFALLSGVRPQDVHRWYLAVYVDAVEWVELPNTLGMSQFADGGVMASKPYCASGAYLDRMSNACRGCRFNPKVAVGADACPFTTLYWDFLARHEKLLKTNPRMGMQLKNLARKDAAELRQIRRQADGLRDAAG
;
A
#
# COMPACT_ATOMS: atom_id res chain seq x y z
N MET A 1 -26.44 -31.38 12.53
CA MET A 1 -26.20 -31.17 11.07
C MET A 1 -24.99 -30.26 10.97
N SER A 2 -23.96 -30.72 10.28
CA SER A 2 -22.77 -29.92 10.00
C SER A 2 -23.12 -28.76 9.03
N GLY A 3 -22.45 -27.66 9.16
CA GLY A 3 -22.58 -26.48 8.31
C GLY A 3 -21.20 -26.05 7.79
N ARG A 4 -21.11 -24.91 7.12
CA ARG A 4 -19.83 -24.36 6.66
C ARG A 4 -19.15 -23.53 7.75
N LEU A 5 -17.83 -23.50 7.74
CA LEU A 5 -17.04 -22.56 8.52
C LEU A 5 -16.51 -21.46 7.59
N VAL A 6 -17.05 -20.25 7.71
CA VAL A 6 -16.65 -19.08 6.92
C VAL A 6 -15.45 -18.43 7.58
N LEU A 7 -14.30 -18.46 6.91
CA LEU A 7 -13.07 -17.83 7.39
C LEU A 7 -13.05 -16.36 7.00
N VAL A 8 -12.91 -15.46 7.98
CA VAL A 8 -12.78 -14.02 7.76
C VAL A 8 -11.43 -13.55 8.28
N LEU A 9 -10.60 -13.06 7.37
CA LEU A 9 -9.27 -12.56 7.65
C LEU A 9 -9.30 -11.07 8.03
N GLY A 10 -8.20 -10.56 8.60
CA GLY A 10 -8.10 -9.17 9.05
C GLY A 10 -8.25 -8.11 7.94
N ASP A 11 -7.98 -8.49 6.69
CA ASP A 11 -8.16 -7.66 5.49
C ASP A 11 -9.48 -7.95 4.74
N GLN A 12 -10.45 -8.68 5.36
CA GLN A 12 -11.69 -9.14 4.71
C GLN A 12 -12.96 -8.76 5.52
N LEU A 13 -12.98 -7.60 6.12
CA LEU A 13 -14.03 -7.16 7.05
C LEU A 13 -15.25 -6.61 6.32
N ASP A 14 -15.79 -7.39 5.38
CA ASP A 14 -16.96 -7.03 4.57
C ASP A 14 -18.08 -8.06 4.74
N ARG A 15 -19.25 -7.58 5.21
CA ARG A 15 -20.44 -8.42 5.39
C ARG A 15 -21.09 -8.80 4.06
N ALA A 16 -20.87 -8.02 2.99
CA ALA A 16 -21.35 -8.31 1.64
C ALA A 16 -20.37 -9.20 0.83
N SER A 17 -19.31 -9.69 1.46
CA SER A 17 -18.33 -10.57 0.85
C SER A 17 -18.96 -11.86 0.30
N ALA A 18 -18.42 -12.36 -0.80
CA ALA A 18 -18.82 -13.64 -1.38
C ALA A 18 -18.72 -14.83 -0.40
N ALA A 19 -17.89 -14.71 0.64
CA ALA A 19 -17.80 -15.74 1.68
C ALA A 19 -19.14 -16.00 2.39
N PHE A 20 -20.01 -14.99 2.43
CA PHE A 20 -21.32 -15.08 3.06
C PHE A 20 -22.46 -15.46 2.10
N ASP A 21 -22.19 -15.76 0.82
CA ASP A 21 -23.24 -16.20 -0.10
C ASP A 21 -23.86 -17.53 0.35
N GLY A 22 -25.19 -17.52 0.49
CA GLY A 22 -25.93 -18.66 0.99
C GLY A 22 -25.61 -19.04 2.44
N PHE A 23 -25.15 -18.11 3.26
CA PHE A 23 -24.88 -18.33 4.69
C PHE A 23 -26.18 -18.64 5.45
N ASP A 24 -26.23 -19.80 6.08
CA ASP A 24 -27.35 -20.25 6.93
C ASP A 24 -27.00 -20.06 8.42
N ARG A 25 -27.64 -19.12 9.09
CA ARG A 25 -27.42 -18.82 10.51
C ARG A 25 -27.69 -19.99 11.46
N GLY A 26 -28.50 -20.97 11.03
CA GLY A 26 -28.81 -22.14 11.84
C GLY A 26 -27.76 -23.25 11.77
N ARG A 27 -26.85 -23.18 10.79
CA ARG A 27 -25.88 -24.25 10.50
C ARG A 27 -24.44 -23.74 10.37
N ASP A 28 -24.26 -22.59 9.71
CA ASP A 28 -22.94 -22.07 9.38
C ASP A 28 -22.39 -21.23 10.54
N ARG A 29 -21.07 -21.20 10.67
CA ARG A 29 -20.35 -20.41 11.66
C ARG A 29 -19.29 -19.57 10.97
N VAL A 30 -18.85 -18.49 11.64
CA VAL A 30 -17.73 -17.67 11.20
C VAL A 30 -16.52 -17.98 12.07
N TRP A 31 -15.36 -18.09 11.47
CA TRP A 31 -14.08 -18.18 12.14
C TRP A 31 -13.25 -16.93 11.90
N MET A 32 -12.64 -16.40 12.95
CA MET A 32 -11.69 -15.30 12.92
C MET A 32 -10.61 -15.52 13.98
N ALA A 33 -9.36 -15.17 13.69
CA ALA A 33 -8.27 -15.31 14.65
C ALA A 33 -7.32 -14.11 14.62
N GLU A 34 -7.05 -13.54 15.78
CA GLU A 34 -5.90 -12.69 16.06
C GLU A 34 -4.74 -13.61 16.42
N VAL A 35 -3.64 -13.53 15.68
CA VAL A 35 -2.44 -14.33 15.96
C VAL A 35 -1.19 -13.45 15.94
N ALA A 36 -0.24 -13.73 16.83
CA ALA A 36 0.98 -12.94 16.93
C ALA A 36 1.80 -12.95 15.61
N GLY A 37 1.78 -14.06 14.88
CA GLY A 37 2.49 -14.21 13.61
C GLY A 37 2.11 -13.16 12.57
N GLU A 38 0.83 -12.76 12.49
CA GLU A 38 0.40 -11.71 11.55
C GLU A 38 0.90 -10.30 11.93
N SER A 39 1.28 -10.09 13.17
CA SER A 39 1.88 -8.84 13.64
C SER A 39 3.41 -8.84 13.60
N THR A 40 4.05 -10.02 13.54
CA THR A 40 5.49 -10.19 13.74
C THR A 40 6.25 -10.77 12.55
N HIS A 41 5.57 -11.20 11.46
CA HIS A 41 6.25 -11.69 10.24
C HIS A 41 7.10 -10.60 9.57
N VAL A 42 6.74 -9.33 9.79
CA VAL A 42 7.58 -8.14 9.64
C VAL A 42 7.55 -7.34 10.94
N TRP A 43 8.48 -6.43 11.15
CA TRP A 43 8.51 -5.60 12.36
C TRP A 43 7.44 -4.50 12.30
N SER A 44 6.18 -4.93 12.41
CA SER A 44 5.00 -4.10 12.14
C SER A 44 4.89 -2.87 13.03
N HIS A 45 4.55 -1.74 12.44
CA HIS A 45 4.25 -0.51 13.17
C HIS A 45 3.04 -0.70 14.10
N LYS A 46 3.10 -0.17 15.33
CA LYS A 46 2.02 -0.30 16.33
C LYS A 46 0.65 0.13 15.78
N ALA A 47 0.60 1.23 15.01
CA ALA A 47 -0.67 1.68 14.42
C ALA A 47 -1.25 0.69 13.41
N ARG A 48 -0.41 -0.01 12.62
CA ARG A 48 -0.86 -1.07 11.72
C ARG A 48 -1.49 -2.22 12.51
N ILE A 49 -0.83 -2.69 13.56
CA ILE A 49 -1.36 -3.76 14.43
C ILE A 49 -2.69 -3.31 15.04
N ALA A 50 -2.74 -2.11 15.60
CA ALA A 50 -3.95 -1.59 16.27
C ALA A 50 -5.13 -1.44 15.32
N VAL A 51 -4.91 -0.96 14.09
CA VAL A 51 -5.96 -0.81 13.07
C VAL A 51 -6.59 -2.16 12.72
N PHE A 52 -5.76 -3.18 12.43
CA PHE A 52 -6.26 -4.52 12.06
C PHE A 52 -7.01 -5.18 13.22
N LEU A 53 -6.43 -5.21 14.42
CA LEU A 53 -7.07 -5.82 15.58
C LEU A 53 -8.36 -5.10 15.98
N SER A 54 -8.39 -3.76 15.93
CA SER A 54 -9.61 -2.98 16.20
C SER A 54 -10.70 -3.29 15.19
N GLY A 55 -10.38 -3.26 13.89
CA GLY A 55 -11.33 -3.60 12.84
C GLY A 55 -11.90 -5.02 12.99
N MET A 56 -11.06 -6.01 13.28
CA MET A 56 -11.50 -7.39 13.51
C MET A 56 -12.44 -7.50 14.72
N ARG A 57 -12.15 -6.83 15.84
CA ARG A 57 -12.99 -6.85 17.03
C ARG A 57 -14.34 -6.16 16.80
N HIS A 58 -14.35 -5.05 16.07
CA HIS A 58 -15.59 -4.39 15.65
C HIS A 58 -16.41 -5.27 14.73
N PHE A 59 -15.80 -5.91 13.74
CA PHE A 59 -16.49 -6.80 12.82
C PHE A 59 -17.09 -8.02 13.53
N ARG A 60 -16.31 -8.68 14.41
CA ARG A 60 -16.81 -9.73 15.32
C ARG A 60 -18.04 -9.25 16.11
N THR A 61 -17.97 -8.05 16.69
CA THR A 61 -19.06 -7.49 17.48
C THR A 61 -20.30 -7.30 16.63
N ALA A 62 -20.16 -6.76 15.41
CA ALA A 62 -21.26 -6.60 14.46
C ALA A 62 -21.91 -7.94 14.09
N LEU A 63 -21.12 -8.97 13.79
CA LEU A 63 -21.62 -10.31 13.50
C LEU A 63 -22.42 -10.90 14.67
N ARG A 64 -21.93 -10.74 15.90
CA ARG A 64 -22.62 -11.21 17.11
C ARG A 64 -23.94 -10.47 17.36
N HIS A 65 -24.02 -9.18 17.06
CA HIS A 65 -25.26 -8.43 17.09
C HIS A 65 -26.30 -8.95 16.07
N GLU A 66 -25.83 -9.46 14.93
CA GLU A 66 -26.64 -10.17 13.95
C GLU A 66 -27.00 -11.61 14.38
N ARG A 67 -26.60 -12.06 15.57
CA ARG A 67 -26.78 -13.42 16.09
C ARG A 67 -26.08 -14.48 15.23
N ILE A 68 -24.96 -14.13 14.63
CA ILE A 68 -24.08 -15.08 13.93
C ILE A 68 -23.13 -15.71 14.96
N ASP A 69 -22.98 -17.03 14.90
CA ASP A 69 -22.02 -17.75 15.74
C ASP A 69 -20.59 -17.48 15.21
N VAL A 70 -19.75 -16.88 16.07
CA VAL A 70 -18.38 -16.50 15.73
C VAL A 70 -17.39 -17.19 16.66
N ASP A 71 -16.65 -18.14 16.10
CA ASP A 71 -15.48 -18.74 16.69
C ASP A 71 -14.31 -17.76 16.55
N TYR A 72 -13.92 -17.12 17.65
CA TYR A 72 -12.97 -16.03 17.67
C TYR A 72 -11.81 -16.29 18.61
N THR A 73 -10.60 -16.39 18.05
CA THR A 73 -9.36 -16.39 18.83
C THR A 73 -8.90 -14.95 19.02
N ALA A 74 -8.79 -14.48 20.26
CA ALA A 74 -8.33 -13.15 20.59
C ALA A 74 -6.90 -13.20 21.17
N LEU A 75 -6.05 -12.24 20.77
CA LEU A 75 -4.78 -12.00 21.43
C LEU A 75 -5.01 -11.36 22.81
N ALA A 76 -4.18 -11.75 23.77
CA ALA A 76 -4.09 -11.12 25.08
C ALA A 76 -2.81 -10.28 25.18
N ALA A 77 -2.80 -9.31 26.11
CA ALA A 77 -1.62 -8.47 26.37
C ALA A 77 -0.40 -9.31 26.81
N THR A 78 -0.65 -10.38 27.57
CA THR A 78 0.36 -11.38 27.93
C THR A 78 0.05 -12.69 27.21
N PRO A 79 1.03 -13.31 26.50
CA PRO A 79 0.82 -14.59 25.82
C PRO A 79 0.32 -15.67 26.78
N ALA A 80 -0.74 -16.38 26.38
CA ALA A 80 -1.25 -17.51 27.14
C ALA A 80 -0.52 -18.82 26.74
N PRO A 81 -0.36 -19.80 27.66
CA PRO A 81 0.13 -21.12 27.29
C PRO A 81 -0.77 -21.76 26.22
N GLY A 82 -0.16 -22.22 25.11
CA GLY A 82 -0.89 -22.84 24.01
C GLY A 82 -1.60 -21.86 23.05
N GLU A 83 -1.32 -20.57 23.15
CA GLU A 83 -1.80 -19.57 22.18
C GLU A 83 -1.24 -19.92 20.78
N PRO A 84 -2.10 -20.02 19.74
CA PRO A 84 -1.65 -20.38 18.40
C PRO A 84 -0.82 -19.22 17.79
N PRO A 85 0.42 -19.48 17.34
CA PRO A 85 1.28 -18.44 16.80
C PRO A 85 0.92 -18.00 15.38
N SER A 86 0.17 -18.83 14.62
CA SER A 86 -0.18 -18.58 13.21
C SER A 86 -1.65 -18.85 12.90
N LEU A 87 -2.13 -18.30 11.78
CA LEU A 87 -3.50 -18.57 11.28
C LEU A 87 -3.75 -20.06 11.03
N ALA A 88 -2.76 -20.78 10.48
CA ALA A 88 -2.89 -22.21 10.22
C ALA A 88 -3.07 -23.01 11.51
N GLU A 89 -2.29 -22.69 12.56
CA GLU A 89 -2.39 -23.37 13.85
C GLU A 89 -3.67 -22.99 14.61
N ALA A 90 -4.11 -21.72 14.51
CA ALA A 90 -5.40 -21.30 15.05
C ALA A 90 -6.57 -22.01 14.38
N LEU A 91 -6.54 -22.15 13.06
CA LEU A 91 -7.55 -22.89 12.31
C LEU A 91 -7.54 -24.38 12.69
N ALA A 92 -6.37 -25.01 12.76
CA ALA A 92 -6.23 -26.41 13.15
C ALA A 92 -6.77 -26.66 14.57
N ALA A 93 -6.50 -25.76 15.51
CA ALA A 93 -7.01 -25.85 16.88
C ALA A 93 -8.55 -25.73 16.92
N SER A 94 -9.14 -24.80 16.14
CA SER A 94 -10.59 -24.65 16.00
C SER A 94 -11.24 -25.91 15.40
N LEU A 95 -10.66 -26.48 14.35
CA LEU A 95 -11.16 -27.70 13.71
C LEU A 95 -11.05 -28.91 14.66
N ALA A 96 -9.97 -29.04 15.41
CA ALA A 96 -9.81 -30.09 16.41
C ALA A 96 -10.86 -29.97 17.54
N GLU A 97 -11.16 -28.76 17.99
CA GLU A 97 -12.22 -28.52 18.98
C GLU A 97 -13.60 -28.85 18.40
N ALA A 98 -13.88 -28.41 17.15
CA ALA A 98 -15.13 -28.74 16.46
C ALA A 98 -15.34 -30.27 16.37
N LYS A 99 -14.29 -31.02 16.08
CA LYS A 99 -14.30 -32.48 16.04
C LYS A 99 -14.61 -33.08 17.40
N ARG A 100 -13.97 -32.63 18.46
CA ARG A 100 -14.25 -33.10 19.83
C ARG A 100 -15.71 -32.87 20.24
N ARG A 101 -16.32 -31.78 19.75
CA ARG A 101 -17.71 -31.41 20.00
C ARG A 101 -18.72 -32.07 19.07
N GLY A 102 -18.28 -32.82 18.04
CA GLY A 102 -19.14 -33.41 17.02
C GLY A 102 -19.85 -32.40 16.12
N ILE A 103 -19.23 -31.25 15.89
CA ILE A 103 -19.75 -30.15 15.05
C ILE A 103 -18.75 -29.78 13.93
N GLU A 104 -18.13 -30.80 13.34
CA GLU A 104 -17.17 -30.61 12.23
C GLU A 104 -17.85 -29.91 11.06
N PRO A 105 -17.18 -28.91 10.42
CA PRO A 105 -17.76 -28.27 9.25
C PRO A 105 -17.68 -29.17 8.01
N ASP A 106 -18.69 -29.05 7.13
CA ASP A 106 -18.74 -29.77 5.84
C ASP A 106 -17.71 -29.18 4.87
N ALA A 107 -17.44 -27.87 4.98
CA ALA A 107 -16.45 -27.13 4.18
C ALA A 107 -15.97 -25.87 4.90
N LEU A 108 -14.76 -25.44 4.57
CA LEU A 108 -14.23 -24.10 4.85
C LEU A 108 -14.52 -23.21 3.66
N VAL A 109 -14.92 -21.96 3.90
CA VAL A 109 -15.16 -20.97 2.84
C VAL A 109 -14.39 -19.72 3.15
N VAL A 110 -13.60 -19.24 2.20
CA VAL A 110 -12.84 -17.98 2.31
C VAL A 110 -12.92 -17.21 1.00
N VAL A 111 -12.89 -15.90 1.07
CA VAL A 111 -12.60 -15.08 -0.12
C VAL A 111 -11.11 -15.12 -0.42
N GLU A 112 -10.71 -14.97 -1.68
CA GLU A 112 -9.30 -14.88 -2.10
C GLU A 112 -8.48 -14.06 -1.08
N PRO A 113 -7.52 -14.68 -0.34
CA PRO A 113 -6.70 -13.94 0.65
C PRO A 113 -5.88 -12.84 0.00
N GLY A 114 -5.55 -11.79 0.75
CA GLY A 114 -4.71 -10.70 0.26
C GLY A 114 -3.22 -11.05 0.13
N GLU A 115 -2.79 -12.21 0.64
CA GLU A 115 -1.39 -12.64 0.65
C GLU A 115 -1.25 -14.09 0.19
N TRP A 116 -0.26 -14.33 -0.70
CA TRP A 116 0.07 -15.68 -1.17
C TRP A 116 0.40 -16.62 -0.01
N ARG A 117 1.18 -16.16 0.94
CA ARG A 117 1.58 -16.88 2.15
C ARG A 117 0.36 -17.39 2.93
N VAL A 118 -0.63 -16.52 3.14
CA VAL A 118 -1.86 -16.85 3.88
C VAL A 118 -2.70 -17.87 3.11
N ARG A 119 -2.85 -17.69 1.79
CA ARG A 119 -3.53 -18.66 0.93
C ARG A 119 -2.92 -20.06 1.05
N GLN A 120 -1.58 -20.16 0.97
CA GLN A 120 -0.89 -21.46 1.08
C GLN A 120 -1.06 -22.06 2.48
N ALA A 121 -0.95 -21.25 3.53
CA ALA A 121 -1.09 -21.71 4.91
C ALA A 121 -2.50 -22.27 5.20
N LEU A 122 -3.55 -21.58 4.75
CA LEU A 122 -4.94 -22.05 4.91
C LEU A 122 -5.22 -23.29 4.08
N SER A 123 -4.70 -23.38 2.85
CA SER A 123 -4.86 -24.57 2.00
C SER A 123 -4.21 -25.79 2.63
N ALA A 124 -3.00 -25.66 3.15
CA ALA A 124 -2.30 -26.74 3.84
C ALA A 124 -3.02 -27.18 5.13
N ALA A 125 -3.53 -26.23 5.92
CA ALA A 125 -4.29 -26.55 7.13
C ALA A 125 -5.61 -27.30 6.82
N ALA A 126 -6.32 -26.90 5.78
CA ALA A 126 -7.54 -27.56 5.31
C ALA A 126 -7.26 -29.00 4.83
N GLU A 127 -6.18 -29.18 4.05
CA GLU A 127 -5.75 -30.51 3.58
C GLU A 127 -5.39 -31.44 4.74
N GLN A 128 -4.62 -30.96 5.71
CA GLN A 128 -4.26 -31.72 6.92
C GLN A 128 -5.48 -32.12 7.73
N ALA A 129 -6.46 -31.22 7.85
CA ALA A 129 -7.71 -31.49 8.54
C ALA A 129 -8.69 -32.36 7.72
N ARG A 130 -8.42 -32.57 6.43
CA ARG A 130 -9.29 -33.25 5.48
C ARG A 130 -10.69 -32.62 5.36
N VAL A 131 -10.74 -31.27 5.44
CA VAL A 131 -11.96 -30.49 5.23
C VAL A 131 -11.82 -29.74 3.91
N PRO A 132 -12.79 -29.82 2.98
CA PRO A 132 -12.73 -29.08 1.73
C PRO A 132 -12.60 -27.58 1.96
N LEU A 133 -11.71 -26.89 1.21
CA LEU A 133 -11.57 -25.45 1.21
C LEU A 133 -12.10 -24.86 -0.09
N GLU A 134 -13.14 -24.04 0.01
CA GLU A 134 -13.70 -23.25 -1.09
C GLU A 134 -13.14 -21.83 -1.03
N ILE A 135 -12.32 -21.45 -2.03
CA ILE A 135 -11.82 -20.07 -2.18
C ILE A 135 -12.73 -19.37 -3.19
N ARG A 136 -13.43 -18.33 -2.75
CA ARG A 136 -14.38 -17.56 -3.55
C ARG A 136 -13.75 -16.30 -4.13
N PRO A 137 -14.22 -15.83 -5.31
CA PRO A 137 -13.75 -14.57 -5.90
C PRO A 137 -13.99 -13.39 -4.96
N ASP A 138 -13.03 -12.49 -4.91
CA ASP A 138 -13.15 -11.25 -4.14
C ASP A 138 -13.90 -10.18 -4.94
N ARG A 139 -15.17 -9.98 -4.62
CA ARG A 139 -16.05 -9.00 -5.26
C ARG A 139 -15.81 -7.55 -4.82
N HIS A 140 -14.92 -7.34 -3.88
CA HIS A 140 -14.49 -5.99 -3.46
C HIS A 140 -13.54 -5.32 -4.49
N PHE A 141 -13.36 -5.95 -5.64
CA PHE A 141 -12.60 -5.40 -6.77
C PHE A 141 -13.52 -5.21 -7.99
N PHE A 142 -13.09 -4.37 -8.94
CA PHE A 142 -13.79 -4.16 -10.21
C PHE A 142 -13.47 -5.25 -11.24
N SER A 143 -12.41 -6.00 -11.02
CA SER A 143 -11.96 -7.11 -11.88
C SER A 143 -11.68 -8.36 -11.06
N SER A 144 -11.77 -9.53 -11.71
CA SER A 144 -11.27 -10.78 -11.14
C SER A 144 -9.78 -10.97 -11.45
N VAL A 145 -9.15 -11.97 -10.81
CA VAL A 145 -7.78 -12.38 -11.13
C VAL A 145 -7.70 -12.90 -12.58
N GLU A 146 -8.74 -13.60 -13.04
CA GLU A 146 -8.87 -14.14 -14.40
C GLU A 146 -9.03 -13.04 -15.45
N ASP A 147 -9.72 -11.94 -15.14
CA ASP A 147 -9.81 -10.77 -16.00
C ASP A 147 -8.43 -10.20 -16.32
N PHE A 148 -7.58 -10.08 -15.29
CA PHE A 148 -6.22 -9.60 -15.48
C PHE A 148 -5.36 -10.63 -16.24
N ALA A 149 -5.47 -11.91 -15.93
CA ALA A 149 -4.75 -12.97 -16.65
C ALA A 149 -5.10 -12.96 -18.15
N THR A 150 -6.38 -12.76 -18.47
CA THR A 150 -6.86 -12.59 -19.85
C THR A 150 -6.25 -11.32 -20.48
N HIS A 151 -6.24 -10.20 -19.76
CA HIS A 151 -5.59 -8.97 -20.24
C HIS A 151 -4.09 -9.16 -20.48
N ALA A 152 -3.40 -9.92 -19.64
CA ALA A 152 -1.96 -10.16 -19.74
C ALA A 152 -1.58 -11.14 -20.86
N ALA A 153 -2.49 -12.04 -21.23
CA ALA A 153 -2.22 -13.12 -22.18
C ALA A 153 -1.68 -12.60 -23.53
N GLY A 154 -0.54 -13.14 -23.95
CA GLY A 154 0.11 -12.82 -25.24
C GLY A 154 0.71 -11.41 -25.34
N ARG A 155 0.64 -10.58 -24.29
CA ARG A 155 1.19 -9.22 -24.32
C ARG A 155 2.66 -9.21 -23.94
N LYS A 156 3.50 -8.62 -24.77
CA LYS A 156 4.94 -8.42 -24.46
C LYS A 156 5.18 -7.35 -23.41
N GLN A 157 4.27 -6.39 -23.28
CA GLN A 157 4.32 -5.30 -22.29
C GLN A 157 2.94 -5.10 -21.72
N LEU A 158 2.88 -5.10 -20.40
CA LEU A 158 1.68 -4.74 -19.67
C LEU A 158 1.69 -3.22 -19.46
N ARG A 159 0.52 -2.61 -19.60
CA ARG A 159 0.33 -1.18 -19.37
C ARG A 159 -1.00 -0.97 -18.66
N LEU A 160 -0.95 -0.30 -17.52
CA LEU A 160 -2.11 0.12 -16.76
C LEU A 160 -3.19 0.76 -17.63
N GLU A 161 -2.80 1.67 -18.53
CA GLU A 161 -3.71 2.49 -19.34
C GLU A 161 -4.76 1.65 -20.09
N TYR A 162 -4.36 0.53 -20.69
CA TYR A 162 -5.30 -0.32 -21.45
C TYR A 162 -6.23 -1.11 -20.55
N PHE A 163 -5.73 -1.56 -19.40
CA PHE A 163 -6.56 -2.26 -18.40
C PHE A 163 -7.57 -1.31 -17.76
N TYR A 164 -7.13 -0.11 -17.40
CA TYR A 164 -7.97 0.94 -16.85
C TYR A 164 -9.11 1.34 -17.81
N ARG A 165 -8.83 1.53 -19.10
CA ARG A 165 -9.85 1.83 -20.11
C ARG A 165 -10.90 0.74 -20.19
N SER A 166 -10.47 -0.52 -20.30
CA SER A 166 -11.41 -1.65 -20.37
C SER A 166 -12.31 -1.77 -19.13
N LEU A 167 -11.80 -1.41 -17.95
CA LEU A 167 -12.60 -1.39 -16.73
C LEU A 167 -13.58 -0.21 -16.72
N ARG A 168 -13.17 0.98 -17.16
CA ARG A 168 -14.10 2.13 -17.31
C ARG A 168 -15.24 1.83 -18.27
N GLU A 169 -14.94 1.23 -19.42
CA GLU A 169 -15.94 0.80 -20.41
C GLU A 169 -16.90 -0.22 -19.81
N ARG A 170 -16.37 -1.27 -19.17
CA ARG A 170 -17.15 -2.34 -18.55
C ARG A 170 -18.12 -1.82 -17.47
N HIS A 171 -17.67 -0.87 -16.67
CA HIS A 171 -18.42 -0.37 -15.52
C HIS A 171 -19.12 0.98 -15.74
N GLY A 172 -19.03 1.54 -16.94
CA GLY A 172 -19.70 2.80 -17.31
C GLY A 172 -19.18 4.02 -16.57
N VAL A 173 -17.89 4.06 -16.16
CA VAL A 173 -17.34 5.11 -15.31
C VAL A 173 -16.72 6.25 -16.13
N LEU A 174 -17.12 7.49 -15.86
CA LEU A 174 -16.69 8.70 -16.58
C LEU A 174 -16.82 8.57 -18.11
N LEU A 175 -17.94 8.05 -18.56
CA LEU A 175 -18.30 7.96 -19.98
C LEU A 175 -19.49 8.88 -20.29
N ASP A 176 -19.45 9.47 -21.48
CA ASP A 176 -20.54 10.25 -22.11
C ASP A 176 -20.86 9.54 -23.43
N ASP A 177 -22.04 8.94 -23.56
CA ASP A 177 -22.48 8.18 -24.76
C ASP A 177 -21.47 7.12 -25.22
N GLY A 178 -20.78 6.47 -24.27
CA GLY A 178 -19.77 5.44 -24.54
C GLY A 178 -18.35 5.95 -24.76
N GLU A 179 -18.17 7.26 -24.93
CA GLU A 179 -16.87 7.91 -25.09
C GLU A 179 -16.36 8.46 -23.74
N PRO A 180 -15.04 8.62 -23.55
CA PRO A 180 -14.51 9.15 -22.31
C PRO A 180 -14.95 10.58 -22.06
N ALA A 181 -15.43 10.88 -20.87
CA ALA A 181 -15.83 12.22 -20.44
C ALA A 181 -14.70 13.23 -20.75
N GLY A 182 -15.07 14.36 -21.40
CA GLY A 182 -14.12 15.38 -21.84
C GLY A 182 -13.23 14.96 -23.02
N GLY A 183 -13.52 13.84 -23.70
CA GLY A 183 -12.82 13.38 -24.90
C GLY A 183 -11.44 12.76 -24.70
N GLN A 184 -11.01 12.57 -23.45
CA GLN A 184 -9.69 11.97 -23.14
C GLN A 184 -9.81 10.88 -22.07
N TRP A 185 -8.98 9.85 -22.20
CA TRP A 185 -8.92 8.75 -21.22
C TRP A 185 -8.07 9.09 -19.99
N ASN A 186 -7.22 10.10 -20.06
CA ASN A 186 -6.19 10.38 -19.06
C ASN A 186 -5.89 11.89 -18.99
N TYR A 187 -5.95 12.44 -17.78
CA TYR A 187 -5.70 13.85 -17.45
C TYR A 187 -4.47 14.03 -16.54
N ASP A 188 -3.50 13.09 -16.59
CA ASP A 188 -2.32 13.11 -15.73
C ASP A 188 -1.41 14.33 -15.94
N VAL A 189 -1.43 14.92 -17.14
CA VAL A 189 -0.60 16.09 -17.47
C VAL A 189 -1.07 17.33 -16.68
N GLU A 190 -2.38 17.46 -16.47
CA GLU A 190 -3.02 18.54 -15.73
C GLU A 190 -2.78 18.42 -14.22
N ASN A 191 -2.45 17.21 -13.75
CA ASN A 191 -2.31 16.85 -12.34
C ASN A 191 -0.87 16.91 -11.80
N ARG A 192 0.00 17.77 -12.36
CA ARG A 192 1.43 17.89 -11.99
C ARG A 192 1.80 19.22 -11.34
N GLY A 193 0.88 19.81 -10.60
CA GLY A 193 1.10 21.06 -9.91
C GLY A 193 2.06 20.94 -8.73
N ALA A 194 2.80 22.00 -8.47
CA ALA A 194 3.58 22.19 -7.25
C ALA A 194 3.02 23.38 -6.47
N PHE A 195 3.23 23.41 -5.15
CA PHE A 195 2.82 24.56 -4.36
C PHE A 195 3.67 25.79 -4.67
N PRO A 196 3.10 26.99 -4.56
CA PRO A 196 3.86 28.24 -4.67
C PRO A 196 4.91 28.33 -3.54
N LYS A 197 5.87 29.23 -3.70
CA LYS A 197 6.92 29.42 -2.66
C LYS A 197 6.37 29.79 -1.28
N THR A 198 5.19 30.38 -1.23
CA THR A 198 4.47 30.74 0.00
C THR A 198 3.80 29.55 0.70
N GLY A 199 3.78 28.39 0.05
CA GLY A 199 3.20 27.15 0.59
C GLY A 199 1.77 26.89 0.15
N PRO A 200 1.17 25.81 0.68
CA PRO A 200 -0.18 25.37 0.30
C PRO A 200 -1.31 26.26 0.84
N GLY A 201 -1.00 27.28 1.64
CA GLY A 201 -2.03 28.06 2.33
C GLY A 201 -2.73 27.25 3.43
N ARG A 202 -4.01 27.50 3.66
CA ARG A 202 -4.81 26.77 4.64
C ARG A 202 -5.25 25.43 4.05
N LEU A 203 -4.67 24.35 4.60
CA LEU A 203 -5.03 22.96 4.24
C LEU A 203 -6.26 22.51 5.04
N PRO A 204 -7.23 21.81 4.43
CA PRO A 204 -8.29 21.13 5.17
C PRO A 204 -7.68 19.93 5.93
N ALA A 205 -7.89 19.90 7.25
CA ALA A 205 -7.51 18.75 8.05
C ALA A 205 -8.46 17.58 7.76
N PRO A 206 -7.97 16.33 7.64
CA PRO A 206 -8.82 15.16 7.58
C PRO A 206 -9.65 15.00 8.85
N VAL A 207 -10.84 14.41 8.74
CA VAL A 207 -11.60 13.98 9.91
C VAL A 207 -10.80 13.02 10.76
N ARG A 208 -10.93 13.12 12.08
CA ARG A 208 -10.23 12.30 13.06
C ARG A 208 -11.25 11.43 13.80
N PHE A 209 -10.82 10.22 14.16
CA PHE A 209 -11.65 9.25 14.87
C PHE A 209 -11.04 8.99 16.24
N GLU A 210 -11.77 9.39 17.28
CA GLU A 210 -11.33 9.12 18.65
C GLU A 210 -11.54 7.63 18.97
N PRO A 211 -10.55 6.95 19.55
CA PRO A 211 -10.66 5.56 19.93
C PRO A 211 -11.84 5.32 20.88
N ASP A 212 -12.73 4.40 20.53
CA ASP A 212 -13.81 3.93 21.40
C ASP A 212 -13.29 2.88 22.41
N ALA A 213 -14.18 2.25 23.17
CA ALA A 213 -13.80 1.29 24.20
C ALA A 213 -13.06 0.07 23.63
N ILE A 214 -13.51 -0.47 22.48
CA ILE A 214 -12.87 -1.61 21.81
C ILE A 214 -11.47 -1.22 21.33
N THR A 215 -11.38 -0.08 20.68
CA THR A 215 -10.11 0.42 20.14
C THR A 215 -9.12 0.76 21.24
N ARG A 216 -9.56 1.33 22.38
CA ARG A 216 -8.70 1.58 23.54
C ARG A 216 -8.14 0.29 24.14
N GLU A 217 -8.98 -0.74 24.29
CA GLU A 217 -8.51 -2.06 24.74
C GLU A 217 -7.41 -2.63 23.82
N VAL A 218 -7.57 -2.48 22.50
CA VAL A 218 -6.54 -2.90 21.53
C VAL A 218 -5.27 -2.05 21.66
N ILE A 219 -5.39 -0.73 21.82
CA ILE A 219 -4.24 0.17 22.02
C ILE A 219 -3.43 -0.25 23.25
N ASP A 220 -4.11 -0.54 24.36
CA ASP A 220 -3.47 -1.00 25.60
C ASP A 220 -2.76 -2.35 25.39
N LEU A 221 -3.42 -3.30 24.72
CA LEU A 221 -2.81 -4.58 24.36
C LEU A 221 -1.56 -4.38 23.51
N VAL A 222 -1.62 -3.57 22.46
CA VAL A 222 -0.50 -3.34 21.53
C VAL A 222 0.68 -2.68 22.25
N ASN A 223 0.42 -1.72 23.12
CA ASN A 223 1.47 -1.04 23.88
C ASN A 223 2.20 -1.98 24.86
N VAL A 224 1.52 -2.98 25.41
CA VAL A 224 2.13 -3.98 26.28
C VAL A 224 2.80 -5.09 25.47
N ARG A 225 2.06 -5.76 24.60
CA ARG A 225 2.52 -6.97 23.91
C ARG A 225 3.57 -6.70 22.84
N PHE A 226 3.43 -5.59 22.13
CA PHE A 226 4.30 -5.17 21.05
C PHE A 226 5.11 -3.91 21.41
N ALA A 227 5.49 -3.78 22.69
CA ALA A 227 6.22 -2.60 23.20
C ALA A 227 7.47 -2.27 22.37
N GLY A 228 8.23 -3.29 21.92
CA GLY A 228 9.43 -3.14 21.10
C GLY A 228 9.18 -2.87 19.61
N HIS A 229 7.92 -2.79 19.15
CA HIS A 229 7.59 -2.52 17.77
C HIS A 229 7.67 -1.01 17.44
N PRO A 230 7.95 -0.64 16.16
CA PRO A 230 8.14 0.75 15.79
C PRO A 230 6.85 1.55 15.90
N GLY A 231 7.01 2.86 16.02
CA GLY A 231 5.93 3.84 16.07
C GLY A 231 5.26 4.02 17.42
N SER A 232 4.31 4.94 17.47
CA SER A 232 3.51 5.29 18.65
C SER A 232 2.01 5.24 18.30
N LEU A 233 1.17 5.09 19.31
CA LEU A 233 -0.29 5.16 19.20
C LEU A 233 -0.86 6.49 19.74
N ASP A 234 -0.02 7.45 20.17
CA ASP A 234 -0.45 8.73 20.73
C ASP A 234 -1.25 9.59 19.74
N ALA A 235 -1.01 9.38 18.44
CA ALA A 235 -1.70 10.08 17.35
C ALA A 235 -2.67 9.17 16.58
N PHE A 236 -3.11 8.06 17.17
CA PHE A 236 -4.02 7.11 16.53
C PHE A 236 -5.39 7.75 16.29
N ASP A 237 -5.75 7.90 15.03
CA ASP A 237 -7.01 8.51 14.58
C ASP A 237 -7.55 7.86 13.29
N TRP A 238 -7.30 6.56 13.13
CA TRP A 238 -7.69 5.80 11.96
C TRP A 238 -9.12 5.29 12.04
N PRO A 239 -9.88 5.27 10.90
CA PRO A 239 -11.18 4.63 10.85
C PRO A 239 -11.03 3.11 11.05
N VAL A 240 -11.81 2.52 11.94
CA VAL A 240 -11.80 1.08 12.24
C VAL A 240 -13.16 0.41 12.05
N THR A 241 -14.18 1.20 11.65
CA THR A 241 -15.52 0.73 11.33
C THR A 241 -15.97 1.17 9.94
N PRO A 242 -16.95 0.49 9.31
CA PRO A 242 -17.54 0.97 8.05
C PRO A 242 -18.16 2.38 8.16
N ALA A 243 -18.72 2.75 9.31
CA ALA A 243 -19.29 4.08 9.54
C ALA A 243 -18.20 5.17 9.52
N ASP A 244 -17.08 4.94 10.21
CA ASP A 244 -15.93 5.85 10.20
C ASP A 244 -15.32 5.96 8.81
N ALA A 245 -15.17 4.83 8.11
CA ALA A 245 -14.65 4.79 6.75
C ALA A 245 -15.52 5.60 5.78
N ARG A 246 -16.84 5.53 5.94
CA ARG A 246 -17.80 6.35 5.17
C ARG A 246 -17.64 7.84 5.51
N ALA A 247 -17.55 8.20 6.78
CA ALA A 247 -17.33 9.59 7.20
C ALA A 247 -15.99 10.13 6.66
N ALA A 248 -14.93 9.31 6.61
CA ALA A 248 -13.65 9.67 6.00
C ALA A 248 -13.78 9.92 4.48
N LEU A 249 -14.59 9.11 3.78
CA LEU A 249 -14.88 9.31 2.36
C LEU A 249 -15.62 10.61 2.13
N ASP A 250 -16.70 10.86 2.87
CA ASP A 250 -17.53 12.05 2.71
C ASP A 250 -16.73 13.33 2.98
N ASP A 251 -15.88 13.33 4.01
CA ASP A 251 -14.96 14.43 4.33
C ASP A 251 -13.96 14.69 3.19
N PHE A 252 -13.34 13.63 2.65
CA PHE A 252 -12.42 13.75 1.52
C PHE A 252 -13.10 14.34 0.28
N LEU A 253 -14.26 13.78 -0.09
CA LEU A 253 -15.01 14.19 -1.26
C LEU A 253 -15.40 15.68 -1.22
N VAL A 254 -15.78 16.17 -0.05
CA VAL A 254 -16.23 17.56 0.12
C VAL A 254 -15.07 18.54 0.21
N HIS A 255 -13.98 18.18 0.90
CA HIS A 255 -12.99 19.16 1.32
C HIS A 255 -11.64 19.07 0.58
N ARG A 256 -11.32 17.94 -0.07
CA ARG A 256 -9.99 17.73 -0.64
C ARG A 256 -9.96 17.25 -2.10
N LEU A 257 -11.00 16.56 -2.57
CA LEU A 257 -10.98 15.96 -3.90
C LEU A 257 -10.74 16.98 -5.02
N ALA A 258 -11.32 18.18 -4.92
CA ALA A 258 -11.18 19.21 -5.95
C ALA A 258 -9.72 19.63 -6.20
N ASP A 259 -8.91 19.67 -5.15
CA ASP A 259 -7.50 20.05 -5.23
C ASP A 259 -6.56 18.83 -5.29
N PHE A 260 -7.06 17.62 -5.02
CA PHE A 260 -6.27 16.40 -5.03
C PHE A 260 -5.54 16.22 -6.35
N GLY A 261 -6.24 16.29 -7.49
CA GLY A 261 -5.64 16.09 -8.81
C GLY A 261 -4.43 16.98 -9.01
N ARG A 262 -4.61 18.29 -8.90
CA ARG A 262 -3.56 19.29 -9.11
C ARG A 262 -2.33 19.07 -8.24
N TYR A 263 -2.50 18.66 -6.97
CA TYR A 263 -1.42 18.59 -5.98
C TYR A 263 -1.06 17.17 -5.53
N GLN A 264 -1.52 16.14 -6.25
CA GLN A 264 -1.25 14.74 -5.87
C GLN A 264 0.24 14.39 -5.79
N ASP A 265 1.10 15.08 -6.57
CA ASP A 265 2.55 14.89 -6.61
C ASP A 265 3.32 15.90 -5.77
N ALA A 266 2.65 16.85 -5.13
CA ALA A 266 3.30 17.87 -4.32
C ALA A 266 3.66 17.34 -2.92
N ILE A 267 4.75 17.84 -2.35
CA ILE A 267 5.24 17.50 -1.02
C ILE A 267 5.42 18.81 -0.24
N TRP A 268 5.06 18.81 1.05
CA TRP A 268 5.31 19.95 1.92
C TRP A 268 5.69 19.48 3.32
N THR A 269 6.86 19.89 3.77
CA THR A 269 7.40 19.51 5.08
C THR A 269 6.45 19.89 6.20
N GLY A 270 6.19 18.94 7.12
CA GLY A 270 5.30 19.12 8.25
C GLY A 270 3.80 19.07 7.91
N ALA A 271 3.43 18.78 6.65
CA ALA A 271 2.05 18.64 6.21
C ALA A 271 1.76 17.20 5.70
N PRO A 272 1.53 16.24 6.58
CA PRO A 272 1.48 14.82 6.23
C PRO A 272 0.32 14.42 5.33
N TRP A 273 -0.77 15.17 5.34
CA TRP A 273 -2.00 14.77 4.67
C TRP A 273 -2.22 15.49 3.34
N LEU A 274 -1.87 16.77 3.25
CA LEU A 274 -2.15 17.64 2.10
C LEU A 274 -3.60 17.44 1.62
N TYR A 275 -3.78 17.15 0.34
CA TYR A 275 -5.09 16.85 -0.26
C TYR A 275 -5.34 15.35 -0.44
N HIS A 276 -4.50 14.46 0.14
CA HIS A 276 -4.65 13.01 -0.01
C HIS A 276 -5.83 12.45 0.80
N ALA A 277 -6.41 11.35 0.29
CA ALA A 277 -7.68 10.81 0.78
C ALA A 277 -7.58 10.09 2.13
N ARG A 278 -6.45 9.42 2.45
CA ARG A 278 -6.32 8.52 3.62
C ARG A 278 -7.32 7.35 3.64
N LEU A 279 -7.81 6.91 2.48
CA LEU A 279 -8.83 5.85 2.38
C LEU A 279 -8.25 4.46 2.09
N ALA A 280 -6.96 4.36 1.74
CA ALA A 280 -6.35 3.10 1.32
C ALA A 280 -6.46 2.00 2.39
N GLN A 281 -6.28 2.33 3.67
CA GLN A 281 -6.44 1.39 4.78
C GLN A 281 -7.88 0.85 4.85
N ALA A 282 -8.88 1.73 4.79
CA ALA A 282 -10.29 1.32 4.85
C ALA A 282 -10.69 0.47 3.64
N LEU A 283 -10.19 0.80 2.45
CA LEU A 283 -10.38 0.00 1.24
C LEU A 283 -9.70 -1.37 1.34
N ASN A 284 -8.49 -1.44 1.88
CA ASN A 284 -7.73 -2.68 1.94
C ASN A 284 -8.22 -3.64 3.03
N MET A 285 -8.79 -3.11 4.11
CA MET A 285 -9.52 -3.90 5.12
C MET A 285 -10.97 -4.19 4.74
N LYS A 286 -11.45 -3.66 3.61
CA LYS A 286 -12.83 -3.80 3.10
C LYS A 286 -13.92 -3.17 4.00
N LEU A 287 -13.53 -2.16 4.77
CA LEU A 287 -14.49 -1.33 5.52
C LEU A 287 -15.27 -0.36 4.62
N LEU A 288 -14.78 -0.13 3.39
CA LEU A 288 -15.33 0.82 2.42
C LEU A 288 -15.35 0.18 1.04
N ASP A 289 -16.51 0.13 0.38
CA ASP A 289 -16.62 -0.39 -0.99
C ASP A 289 -15.98 0.60 -1.99
N PRO A 290 -15.05 0.15 -2.86
CA PRO A 290 -14.45 0.99 -3.89
C PRO A 290 -15.46 1.53 -4.92
N ARG A 291 -16.62 0.89 -5.09
CA ARG A 291 -17.70 1.37 -5.95
C ARG A 291 -18.31 2.64 -5.39
N ASP A 292 -18.53 2.72 -4.08
CA ASP A 292 -19.02 3.93 -3.40
C ASP A 292 -18.04 5.09 -3.54
N VAL A 293 -16.73 4.79 -3.47
CA VAL A 293 -15.65 5.78 -3.63
C VAL A 293 -15.66 6.38 -5.03
N VAL A 294 -15.73 5.52 -6.04
CA VAL A 294 -15.77 5.93 -7.45
C VAL A 294 -17.05 6.70 -7.78
N ALA A 295 -18.20 6.15 -7.40
CA ALA A 295 -19.50 6.79 -7.62
C ALA A 295 -19.60 8.15 -6.91
N GLY A 296 -19.01 8.28 -5.71
CA GLY A 296 -18.92 9.54 -4.98
C GLY A 296 -18.15 10.61 -5.74
N ALA A 297 -16.98 10.27 -6.26
CA ALA A 297 -16.13 11.18 -7.02
C ALA A 297 -16.79 11.60 -8.36
N GLU A 298 -17.33 10.62 -9.10
CA GLU A 298 -18.00 10.89 -10.37
C GLU A 298 -19.24 11.77 -10.18
N ARG A 299 -20.04 11.50 -9.16
CA ARG A 299 -21.23 12.33 -8.84
C ARG A 299 -20.87 13.79 -8.59
N LEU A 300 -19.77 14.09 -7.90
CA LEU A 300 -19.32 15.46 -7.67
C LEU A 300 -18.81 16.13 -8.94
N TYR A 301 -18.13 15.40 -9.81
CA TYR A 301 -17.78 15.88 -11.15
C TYR A 301 -19.04 16.20 -11.97
N ARG A 302 -20.01 15.28 -12.06
CA ARG A 302 -21.27 15.48 -12.78
C ARG A 302 -22.08 16.66 -12.26
N ALA A 303 -21.97 16.95 -10.96
CA ALA A 303 -22.59 18.11 -10.32
C ALA A 303 -21.81 19.44 -10.50
N GLY A 304 -20.70 19.44 -11.24
CA GLY A 304 -19.85 20.61 -11.45
C GLY A 304 -19.10 21.11 -10.21
N LYS A 305 -18.97 20.27 -9.16
CA LYS A 305 -18.30 20.62 -7.90
C LYS A 305 -16.82 20.28 -7.87
N VAL A 306 -16.39 19.37 -8.72
CA VAL A 306 -15.01 18.88 -8.82
C VAL A 306 -14.60 18.90 -10.29
N PRO A 307 -13.42 19.40 -10.66
CA PRO A 307 -12.96 19.39 -12.03
C PRO A 307 -12.66 17.96 -12.51
N LEU A 308 -12.81 17.72 -13.81
CA LEU A 308 -12.69 16.39 -14.42
C LEU A 308 -11.32 15.76 -14.17
N GLU A 309 -10.25 16.53 -14.30
CA GLU A 309 -8.88 16.07 -14.08
C GLU A 309 -8.65 15.58 -12.66
N ALA A 310 -9.27 16.20 -11.65
CA ALA A 310 -9.18 15.75 -10.27
C ALA A 310 -10.02 14.48 -10.02
N ALA A 311 -11.23 14.42 -10.55
CA ALA A 311 -12.10 13.24 -10.44
C ALA A 311 -11.48 12.04 -11.17
N GLU A 312 -11.04 12.21 -12.43
CA GLU A 312 -10.39 11.15 -13.20
C GLU A 312 -9.07 10.70 -12.56
N GLY A 313 -8.24 11.65 -12.12
CA GLY A 313 -6.98 11.35 -11.44
C GLY A 313 -7.18 10.50 -10.19
N PHE A 314 -8.22 10.79 -9.39
CA PHE A 314 -8.57 10.00 -8.21
C PHE A 314 -9.17 8.63 -8.56
N ILE A 315 -10.15 8.60 -9.47
CA ILE A 315 -10.79 7.35 -9.92
C ILE A 315 -9.76 6.39 -10.53
N ARG A 316 -8.76 6.92 -11.25
CA ARG A 316 -7.66 6.11 -11.78
C ARG A 316 -6.82 5.42 -10.70
N GLN A 317 -6.72 5.98 -9.50
CA GLN A 317 -6.05 5.28 -8.39
C GLN A 317 -6.87 4.06 -7.95
N VAL A 318 -8.20 4.14 -7.97
CA VAL A 318 -9.11 3.08 -7.49
C VAL A 318 -9.34 2.00 -8.57
N ILE A 319 -9.84 2.39 -9.75
CA ILE A 319 -10.13 1.41 -10.83
C ILE A 319 -8.88 1.05 -11.63
N GLY A 320 -7.91 1.96 -11.76
CA GLY A 320 -6.70 1.73 -12.52
C GLY A 320 -5.64 1.03 -11.67
N TRP A 321 -4.94 1.77 -10.83
CA TRP A 321 -3.78 1.27 -10.12
C TRP A 321 -4.11 0.13 -9.15
N ARG A 322 -5.14 0.27 -8.33
CA ARG A 322 -5.50 -0.76 -7.36
C ARG A 322 -5.81 -2.11 -8.03
N GLU A 323 -6.58 -2.10 -9.11
CA GLU A 323 -6.92 -3.30 -9.87
C GLU A 323 -5.70 -3.89 -10.61
N TYR A 324 -4.91 -3.02 -11.25
CA TYR A 324 -3.72 -3.43 -11.99
C TYR A 324 -2.65 -4.05 -11.09
N VAL A 325 -2.39 -3.45 -9.93
CA VAL A 325 -1.43 -3.95 -8.93
C VAL A 325 -1.83 -5.32 -8.42
N ARG A 326 -3.11 -5.52 -8.07
CA ARG A 326 -3.64 -6.83 -7.66
C ARG A 326 -3.47 -7.86 -8.77
N GLY A 327 -3.76 -7.47 -10.01
CA GLY A 327 -3.58 -8.34 -11.17
C GLY A 327 -2.13 -8.76 -11.37
N VAL A 328 -1.19 -7.82 -11.29
CA VAL A 328 0.26 -8.12 -11.38
C VAL A 328 0.68 -9.06 -10.25
N TYR A 329 0.25 -8.79 -9.02
CA TYR A 329 0.56 -9.66 -7.87
C TYR A 329 0.16 -11.10 -8.13
N TRP A 330 -1.12 -11.37 -8.35
CA TRP A 330 -1.62 -12.74 -8.52
C TRP A 330 -1.15 -13.44 -9.79
N HIS A 331 -0.85 -12.68 -10.84
CA HIS A 331 -0.37 -13.23 -12.12
C HIS A 331 1.09 -13.71 -12.04
N PHE A 332 1.91 -13.09 -11.19
CA PHE A 332 3.35 -13.38 -11.16
C PHE A 332 3.83 -14.01 -9.84
N MET A 333 2.98 -14.14 -8.80
CA MET A 333 3.38 -14.86 -7.59
C MET A 333 3.45 -16.38 -7.84
N PRO A 334 4.36 -17.12 -7.15
CA PRO A 334 5.28 -16.62 -6.10
C PRO A 334 6.60 -16.00 -6.61
N GLU A 335 6.95 -16.12 -7.88
CA GLU A 335 8.26 -15.72 -8.42
C GLU A 335 8.49 -14.20 -8.38
N TYR A 336 7.42 -13.41 -8.30
CA TYR A 336 7.52 -11.95 -8.31
C TYR A 336 8.31 -11.40 -7.13
N GLU A 337 8.16 -12.00 -5.95
CA GLU A 337 8.86 -11.59 -4.72
C GLU A 337 10.39 -11.63 -4.86
N HIS A 338 10.90 -12.50 -5.72
CA HIS A 338 12.35 -12.72 -5.87
C HIS A 338 12.98 -11.86 -6.97
N ARG A 339 12.20 -11.02 -7.66
CA ARG A 339 12.72 -10.20 -8.77
C ARG A 339 13.69 -9.12 -8.29
N ASN A 340 14.79 -8.95 -9.04
CA ASN A 340 15.82 -7.94 -8.76
C ASN A 340 16.61 -7.61 -10.05
N ALA A 341 15.96 -6.99 -11.02
CA ALA A 341 16.51 -6.69 -12.34
C ALA A 341 17.73 -5.75 -12.30
N LEU A 342 17.87 -4.95 -11.24
CA LEU A 342 19.00 -4.03 -11.05
C LEU A 342 20.15 -4.65 -10.24
N THR A 343 20.02 -5.91 -9.80
CA THR A 343 21.01 -6.61 -8.96
C THR A 343 21.42 -5.80 -7.72
N ALA A 344 20.45 -5.13 -7.11
CA ALA A 344 20.65 -4.35 -5.90
C ALA A 344 20.76 -5.29 -4.68
N ASP A 345 21.78 -5.12 -3.85
CA ASP A 345 22.13 -6.08 -2.79
C ASP A 345 22.46 -5.43 -1.44
N ARG A 346 22.41 -4.09 -1.34
CA ARG A 346 22.71 -3.39 -0.10
C ARG A 346 21.57 -3.53 0.91
N PRO A 347 21.87 -3.59 2.22
CA PRO A 347 20.85 -3.58 3.26
C PRO A 347 20.11 -2.24 3.31
N LEU A 348 18.93 -2.25 3.90
CA LEU A 348 18.17 -1.03 4.18
C LEU A 348 18.91 -0.21 5.25
N PRO A 349 19.19 1.10 5.02
CA PRO A 349 19.85 1.95 6.00
C PRO A 349 19.12 2.03 7.33
N SER A 350 19.86 2.00 8.44
CA SER A 350 19.28 2.04 9.80
C SER A 350 18.41 3.26 10.08
N PHE A 351 18.71 4.40 9.46
CA PHE A 351 17.92 5.62 9.62
C PHE A 351 16.48 5.52 9.06
N TYR A 352 16.13 4.49 8.27
CA TYR A 352 14.74 4.23 7.93
C TYR A 352 13.86 3.91 9.14
N TRP A 353 14.49 3.40 10.20
CA TRP A 353 13.83 3.06 11.46
C TRP A 353 13.92 4.13 12.54
N THR A 354 14.77 5.15 12.36
CA THR A 354 15.02 6.19 13.37
C THR A 354 14.73 7.61 12.86
N ALA A 355 14.68 7.81 11.55
CA ALA A 355 14.66 9.10 10.89
C ALA A 355 15.92 9.97 11.17
N ASP A 356 17.00 9.37 11.70
CA ASP A 356 18.25 10.08 12.01
C ASP A 356 19.07 10.28 10.73
N THR A 357 18.79 11.38 10.05
CA THR A 357 19.48 11.78 8.81
C THR A 357 19.50 13.28 8.65
N GLU A 358 20.57 13.80 8.06
CA GLU A 358 20.70 15.23 7.74
C GLU A 358 19.94 15.65 6.46
N MET A 359 19.42 14.67 5.70
CA MET A 359 18.60 14.94 4.51
C MET A 359 17.18 15.35 4.92
N ASN A 360 16.85 16.64 4.89
CA ASN A 360 15.57 17.16 5.37
C ASN A 360 14.35 16.45 4.76
N CYS A 361 14.37 16.14 3.47
CA CYS A 361 13.26 15.43 2.79
C CYS A 361 13.05 14.01 3.34
N LEU A 362 14.13 13.26 3.58
CA LEU A 362 14.05 11.93 4.17
C LEU A 362 13.65 11.99 5.64
N ARG A 363 14.28 12.88 6.43
CA ARG A 363 13.94 13.04 7.85
C ARG A 363 12.46 13.35 8.04
N ASP A 364 11.89 14.26 7.25
CA ASP A 364 10.47 14.61 7.33
C ASP A 364 9.57 13.41 6.98
N ALA A 365 9.81 12.75 5.85
CA ALA A 365 9.01 11.62 5.41
C ALA A 365 9.10 10.41 6.35
N LEU A 366 10.30 10.11 6.88
CA LEU A 366 10.52 9.02 7.82
C LEU A 366 9.92 9.32 9.20
N SER A 367 10.12 10.54 9.73
CA SER A 367 9.52 10.96 11.00
C SER A 367 8.00 10.90 10.94
N GLN A 368 7.40 11.37 9.85
CA GLN A 368 5.97 11.26 9.59
C GLN A 368 5.51 9.80 9.56
N THR A 369 6.24 8.93 8.83
CA THR A 369 5.94 7.51 8.72
C THR A 369 5.97 6.82 10.09
N LEU A 370 7.02 7.05 10.87
CA LEU A 370 7.16 6.45 12.20
C LEU A 370 6.14 6.99 13.22
N ARG A 371 5.67 8.23 13.05
CA ARG A 371 4.67 8.82 13.93
C ARG A 371 3.25 8.35 13.61
N HIS A 372 2.89 8.24 12.32
CA HIS A 372 1.52 8.04 11.89
C HIS A 372 1.25 6.70 11.22
N GLY A 373 2.29 5.88 10.97
CA GLY A 373 2.16 4.71 10.10
C GLY A 373 1.79 5.09 8.67
N TYR A 374 2.12 6.32 8.22
CA TYR A 374 1.64 6.86 6.97
C TYR A 374 2.63 7.83 6.30
N ALA A 375 2.75 7.68 4.99
CA ALA A 375 3.22 8.69 4.07
C ALA A 375 2.36 8.62 2.80
N HIS A 376 2.09 9.75 2.15
CA HIS A 376 1.35 9.71 0.88
C HIS A 376 2.23 9.15 -0.26
N HIS A 377 1.58 8.66 -1.32
CA HIS A 377 2.23 7.90 -2.39
C HIS A 377 3.52 8.53 -2.91
N ILE A 378 3.52 9.86 -3.16
CA ILE A 378 4.69 10.51 -3.74
C ILE A 378 5.88 10.58 -2.77
N GLN A 379 5.64 10.65 -1.45
CA GLN A 379 6.73 10.53 -0.46
C GLN A 379 7.30 9.11 -0.46
N ARG A 380 6.43 8.08 -0.57
CA ARG A 380 6.88 6.68 -0.68
C ARG A 380 7.70 6.46 -1.95
N LEU A 381 7.21 6.93 -3.10
CA LEU A 381 7.86 6.73 -4.38
C LEU A 381 9.11 7.59 -4.57
N MET A 382 8.98 8.90 -4.36
CA MET A 382 9.98 9.89 -4.79
C MET A 382 10.86 10.44 -3.66
N VAL A 383 10.69 9.97 -2.41
CA VAL A 383 11.58 10.30 -1.30
C VAL A 383 12.21 9.01 -0.76
N THR A 384 11.48 8.20 0.00
CA THR A 384 12.04 6.98 0.61
C THR A 384 12.38 5.93 -0.44
N GLY A 385 11.48 5.63 -1.36
CA GLY A 385 11.72 4.66 -2.44
C GLY A 385 12.81 5.11 -3.40
N LEU A 386 12.85 6.40 -3.77
CA LEU A 386 13.88 6.95 -4.63
C LEU A 386 15.28 6.84 -4.01
N PHE A 387 15.43 7.15 -2.72
CA PHE A 387 16.72 7.00 -2.04
C PHE A 387 17.18 5.54 -2.05
N ALA A 388 16.30 4.61 -1.72
CA ALA A 388 16.59 3.18 -1.73
C ALA A 388 17.01 2.68 -3.13
N LEU A 389 16.27 3.07 -4.18
CA LEU A 389 16.58 2.75 -5.58
C LEU A 389 17.98 3.25 -5.97
N LEU A 390 18.27 4.52 -5.72
CA LEU A 390 19.53 5.14 -6.11
C LEU A 390 20.72 4.57 -5.34
N SER A 391 20.53 4.23 -4.07
CA SER A 391 21.53 3.63 -3.19
C SER A 391 21.80 2.16 -3.51
N GLY A 392 20.89 1.48 -4.22
CA GLY A 392 21.00 0.06 -4.53
C GLY A 392 20.63 -0.83 -3.35
N VAL A 393 19.65 -0.42 -2.56
CA VAL A 393 19.07 -1.23 -1.48
C VAL A 393 18.34 -2.43 -2.08
N ARG A 394 18.47 -3.60 -1.46
CA ARG A 394 17.79 -4.83 -1.87
C ARG A 394 16.27 -4.59 -1.90
N PRO A 395 15.60 -4.84 -3.03
CA PRO A 395 14.16 -4.55 -3.17
C PRO A 395 13.30 -5.25 -2.10
N GLN A 396 13.68 -6.46 -1.69
CA GLN A 396 12.98 -7.23 -0.65
C GLN A 396 13.09 -6.58 0.73
N ASP A 397 14.18 -5.87 1.03
CA ASP A 397 14.32 -5.15 2.30
C ASP A 397 13.45 -3.89 2.31
N VAL A 398 13.32 -3.21 1.15
CA VAL A 398 12.39 -2.08 0.98
C VAL A 398 10.95 -2.54 1.11
N HIS A 399 10.59 -3.67 0.47
CA HIS A 399 9.28 -4.31 0.59
C HIS A 399 8.94 -4.61 2.05
N ARG A 400 9.81 -5.33 2.77
CA ARG A 400 9.58 -5.67 4.18
C ARG A 400 9.39 -4.43 5.05
N TRP A 401 10.14 -3.37 4.78
CA TRP A 401 10.00 -2.12 5.52
C TRP A 401 8.65 -1.44 5.22
N TYR A 402 8.24 -1.36 3.94
CA TYR A 402 6.95 -0.77 3.58
C TYR A 402 5.77 -1.56 4.15
N LEU A 403 5.83 -2.88 4.05
CA LEU A 403 4.82 -3.76 4.65
C LEU A 403 4.75 -3.60 6.18
N ALA A 404 5.90 -3.35 6.82
CA ALA A 404 5.97 -3.14 8.26
C ALA A 404 5.37 -1.81 8.71
N VAL A 405 5.71 -0.70 8.04
CA VAL A 405 5.47 0.64 8.61
C VAL A 405 4.16 1.29 8.18
N TYR A 406 3.53 0.90 7.07
CA TYR A 406 2.32 1.55 6.59
C TYR A 406 1.06 0.82 7.03
N VAL A 407 0.09 1.56 7.59
CA VAL A 407 -1.19 1.04 8.08
C VAL A 407 -2.08 0.45 6.98
N ASP A 408 -1.88 0.88 5.74
CA ASP A 408 -2.61 0.44 4.56
C ASP A 408 -1.93 -0.70 3.81
N ALA A 409 -0.77 -1.17 4.28
CA ALA A 409 0.00 -2.19 3.61
C ALA A 409 -0.62 -3.59 3.80
N VAL A 410 -1.02 -4.18 2.68
CA VAL A 410 -1.32 -5.60 2.47
C VAL A 410 -0.48 -6.05 1.30
N GLU A 411 0.02 -7.28 1.30
CA GLU A 411 1.08 -7.70 0.36
C GLU A 411 0.68 -7.53 -1.11
N TRP A 412 -0.58 -7.83 -1.49
CA TRP A 412 -1.01 -7.71 -2.88
C TRP A 412 -0.90 -6.29 -3.44
N VAL A 413 -1.07 -5.25 -2.60
CA VAL A 413 -0.96 -3.85 -3.04
C VAL A 413 0.44 -3.32 -2.85
N GLU A 414 1.15 -3.75 -1.81
CA GLU A 414 2.44 -3.20 -1.44
C GLU A 414 3.58 -3.78 -2.29
N LEU A 415 3.65 -5.10 -2.45
CA LEU A 415 4.75 -5.79 -3.12
C LEU A 415 4.99 -5.30 -4.57
N PRO A 416 3.97 -5.25 -5.48
CA PRO A 416 4.21 -4.76 -6.83
C PRO A 416 4.49 -3.25 -6.89
N ASN A 417 3.90 -2.45 -6.01
CA ASN A 417 4.21 -1.03 -5.92
C ASN A 417 5.66 -0.81 -5.48
N THR A 418 6.18 -1.62 -4.59
CA THR A 418 7.56 -1.50 -4.12
C THR A 418 8.54 -2.10 -5.12
N LEU A 419 8.45 -3.39 -5.41
CA LEU A 419 9.41 -4.05 -6.30
C LEU A 419 9.34 -3.50 -7.73
N GLY A 420 8.14 -3.35 -8.27
CA GLY A 420 7.96 -2.95 -9.66
C GLY A 420 8.02 -1.45 -9.88
N MET A 421 7.17 -0.67 -9.18
CA MET A 421 7.09 0.76 -9.41
C MET A 421 8.26 1.51 -8.77
N SER A 422 8.51 1.29 -7.49
CA SER A 422 9.52 2.05 -6.73
C SER A 422 10.95 1.60 -7.05
N GLN A 423 11.23 0.28 -7.03
CA GLN A 423 12.58 -0.27 -7.14
C GLN A 423 12.94 -0.78 -8.54
N PHE A 424 11.99 -0.78 -9.48
CA PHE A 424 12.18 -1.30 -10.84
C PHE A 424 12.79 -2.72 -10.86
N ALA A 425 12.53 -3.49 -9.83
CA ALA A 425 13.09 -4.82 -9.64
C ALA A 425 12.49 -5.86 -10.60
N ASP A 426 11.29 -5.59 -11.15
CA ASP A 426 10.62 -6.46 -12.12
C ASP A 426 11.04 -6.23 -13.57
N GLY A 427 11.97 -5.29 -13.81
CA GLY A 427 12.51 -4.98 -15.14
C GLY A 427 11.53 -4.28 -16.06
N GLY A 428 10.43 -3.73 -15.54
CA GLY A 428 9.49 -2.91 -16.31
C GLY A 428 8.11 -3.54 -16.54
N VAL A 429 7.70 -4.51 -15.73
CA VAL A 429 6.34 -5.07 -15.72
C VAL A 429 5.36 -4.03 -15.18
N MET A 430 5.66 -3.47 -14.01
CA MET A 430 4.81 -2.50 -13.31
C MET A 430 4.99 -1.08 -13.86
N ALA A 431 6.23 -0.63 -13.97
CA ALA A 431 6.59 0.70 -14.43
C ALA A 431 7.38 0.66 -15.74
N SER A 432 7.02 1.48 -16.71
CA SER A 432 7.65 1.49 -18.03
C SER A 432 9.10 2.02 -18.05
N LYS A 433 9.58 2.60 -16.93
CA LYS A 433 10.96 3.05 -16.70
C LYS A 433 11.19 3.19 -15.20
N PRO A 434 12.45 3.13 -14.72
CA PRO A 434 12.74 3.45 -13.32
C PRO A 434 12.38 4.91 -13.00
N TYR A 435 11.78 5.13 -11.84
CA TYR A 435 11.46 6.47 -11.31
C TYR A 435 12.69 7.07 -10.62
N CYS A 436 13.79 7.22 -11.37
CA CYS A 436 15.01 7.84 -10.87
C CYS A 436 15.00 9.35 -11.13
N ALA A 437 15.36 10.13 -10.12
CA ALA A 437 15.44 11.58 -10.17
C ALA A 437 16.56 12.13 -9.26
N SER A 438 17.06 13.33 -9.56
CA SER A 438 18.03 14.03 -8.71
C SER A 438 17.35 14.90 -7.65
N GLY A 439 18.12 15.50 -6.75
CA GLY A 439 17.66 16.48 -5.78
C GLY A 439 16.90 17.67 -6.39
N ALA A 440 17.15 17.98 -7.66
CA ALA A 440 16.41 19.04 -8.37
C ALA A 440 14.91 18.75 -8.53
N TYR A 441 14.51 17.47 -8.59
CA TYR A 441 13.10 17.08 -8.55
C TYR A 441 12.48 17.41 -7.19
N LEU A 442 13.15 17.03 -6.10
CA LEU A 442 12.70 17.29 -4.74
C LEU A 442 12.61 18.81 -4.45
N ASP A 443 13.57 19.59 -4.93
CA ASP A 443 13.57 21.06 -4.81
C ASP A 443 12.38 21.71 -5.53
N ARG A 444 11.98 21.15 -6.67
CA ARG A 444 10.83 21.64 -7.42
C ARG A 444 9.49 21.27 -6.79
N MET A 445 9.37 20.04 -6.28
CA MET A 445 8.09 19.49 -5.82
C MET A 445 7.85 19.66 -4.31
N SER A 446 8.84 20.15 -3.57
CA SER A 446 8.75 20.34 -2.12
C SER A 446 9.45 21.61 -1.64
N ASN A 447 9.26 21.94 -0.37
CA ASN A 447 10.03 22.96 0.33
C ASN A 447 11.22 22.38 1.13
N ALA A 448 11.46 21.08 1.10
CA ALA A 448 12.42 20.39 1.97
C ALA A 448 13.88 20.84 1.74
N CYS A 449 14.21 21.27 0.51
CA CYS A 449 15.55 21.77 0.20
C CYS A 449 15.83 23.15 0.78
N ARG A 450 14.80 23.90 1.22
CA ARG A 450 14.97 25.20 1.90
C ARG A 450 15.54 24.95 3.30
N GLY A 451 16.72 25.48 3.56
CA GLY A 451 17.40 25.26 4.83
C GLY A 451 17.99 23.85 5.01
N CYS A 452 18.00 23.02 3.97
CA CYS A 452 18.81 21.81 3.96
C CYS A 452 20.29 22.16 3.82
N ARG A 453 21.17 21.43 4.52
CA ARG A 453 22.61 21.64 4.38
C ARG A 453 23.14 21.28 2.99
N PHE A 454 22.42 20.43 2.25
CA PHE A 454 22.81 19.94 0.94
C PHE A 454 22.18 20.76 -0.18
N ASN A 455 22.99 21.09 -1.19
CA ASN A 455 22.54 21.80 -2.38
C ASN A 455 21.99 20.80 -3.43
N PRO A 456 20.69 20.87 -3.79
CA PRO A 456 20.07 19.90 -4.70
C PRO A 456 20.66 19.89 -6.13
N LYS A 457 21.43 20.91 -6.50
CA LYS A 457 22.05 21.04 -7.83
C LYS A 457 23.50 20.52 -7.89
N VAL A 458 24.14 20.30 -6.74
CA VAL A 458 25.54 19.90 -6.62
C VAL A 458 25.65 18.39 -6.45
N ALA A 459 26.54 17.78 -7.23
CA ALA A 459 26.74 16.32 -7.24
C ALA A 459 28.03 15.86 -6.52
N VAL A 460 28.99 16.78 -6.28
CA VAL A 460 30.28 16.48 -5.67
C VAL A 460 30.68 17.60 -4.70
N GLY A 461 31.25 17.26 -3.56
CA GLY A 461 31.67 18.17 -2.52
C GLY A 461 30.90 17.98 -1.21
N ALA A 462 31.28 18.74 -0.18
CA ALA A 462 30.73 18.61 1.17
C ALA A 462 29.25 19.00 1.28
N ASP A 463 28.77 19.88 0.43
CA ASP A 463 27.39 20.35 0.34
C ASP A 463 26.58 19.63 -0.76
N ALA A 464 27.16 18.64 -1.43
CA ALA A 464 26.47 17.90 -2.49
C ALA A 464 25.25 17.14 -1.97
N CYS A 465 24.13 17.29 -2.68
CA CYS A 465 22.93 16.54 -2.32
C CYS A 465 23.10 15.04 -2.60
N PRO A 466 22.93 14.15 -1.60
CA PRO A 466 23.07 12.72 -1.79
C PRO A 466 22.20 12.18 -2.93
N PHE A 467 20.96 12.67 -3.09
CA PHE A 467 20.10 12.27 -4.22
C PHE A 467 20.71 12.63 -5.57
N THR A 468 21.38 13.78 -5.69
CA THR A 468 21.99 14.21 -6.95
C THR A 468 23.25 13.40 -7.25
N THR A 469 24.08 13.15 -6.25
CA THR A 469 25.28 12.30 -6.37
C THR A 469 24.87 10.88 -6.81
N LEU A 470 23.96 10.25 -6.05
CA LEU A 470 23.48 8.89 -6.28
C LEU A 470 22.71 8.74 -7.61
N TYR A 471 21.99 9.79 -8.05
CA TYR A 471 21.30 9.78 -9.35
C TYR A 471 22.26 9.63 -10.52
N TRP A 472 23.33 10.42 -10.56
CA TRP A 472 24.31 10.34 -11.62
C TRP A 472 25.07 9.02 -11.60
N ASP A 473 25.42 8.54 -10.41
CA ASP A 473 26.03 7.23 -10.25
C ASP A 473 25.09 6.09 -10.67
N PHE A 474 23.79 6.15 -10.32
CA PHE A 474 22.79 5.19 -10.75
C PHE A 474 22.68 5.10 -12.28
N LEU A 475 22.61 6.25 -12.96
CA LEU A 475 22.59 6.26 -14.42
C LEU A 475 23.86 5.65 -15.03
N ALA A 476 25.02 5.94 -14.45
CA ALA A 476 26.30 5.40 -14.93
C ALA A 476 26.43 3.88 -14.66
N ARG A 477 26.02 3.41 -13.48
CA ARG A 477 26.07 1.97 -13.14
C ARG A 477 25.14 1.13 -14.04
N HIS A 478 23.98 1.66 -14.35
CA HIS A 478 22.93 0.96 -15.10
C HIS A 478 22.83 1.39 -16.57
N GLU A 479 23.80 2.13 -17.10
CA GLU A 479 23.76 2.69 -18.47
C GLU A 479 23.43 1.64 -19.52
N LYS A 480 24.05 0.45 -19.45
CA LYS A 480 23.84 -0.64 -20.39
C LYS A 480 22.38 -1.11 -20.42
N LEU A 481 21.77 -1.30 -19.25
CA LEU A 481 20.37 -1.68 -19.12
C LEU A 481 19.45 -0.53 -19.58
N LEU A 482 19.73 0.69 -19.14
CA LEU A 482 18.87 1.85 -19.43
C LEU A 482 18.87 2.24 -20.90
N LYS A 483 19.95 1.94 -21.67
CA LYS A 483 19.99 2.14 -23.13
C LYS A 483 18.92 1.35 -23.89
N THR A 484 18.46 0.23 -23.35
CA THR A 484 17.38 -0.56 -23.96
C THR A 484 15.99 0.05 -23.76
N ASN A 485 15.87 1.06 -22.87
CA ASN A 485 14.60 1.72 -22.56
C ASN A 485 14.50 3.09 -23.26
N PRO A 486 13.62 3.25 -24.29
CA PRO A 486 13.50 4.50 -25.05
C PRO A 486 13.14 5.72 -24.17
N ARG A 487 12.45 5.49 -23.04
CA ARG A 487 12.04 6.56 -22.11
C ARG A 487 13.20 7.13 -21.29
N MET A 488 14.38 6.49 -21.30
CA MET A 488 15.60 6.93 -20.60
C MET A 488 16.56 7.72 -21.50
N GLY A 489 16.23 7.91 -22.77
CA GLY A 489 17.13 8.54 -23.74
C GLY A 489 17.61 9.94 -23.36
N MET A 490 16.75 10.80 -22.78
CA MET A 490 17.12 12.16 -22.34
C MET A 490 18.10 12.12 -21.17
N GLN A 491 17.85 11.26 -20.19
CA GLN A 491 18.70 11.10 -19.01
C GLN A 491 20.10 10.60 -19.41
N LEU A 492 20.17 9.65 -20.31
CA LEU A 492 21.44 9.13 -20.82
C LEU A 492 22.19 10.15 -21.69
N LYS A 493 21.50 10.96 -22.51
CA LYS A 493 22.11 12.10 -23.19
C LYS A 493 22.73 13.11 -22.22
N ASN A 494 22.06 13.37 -21.10
CA ASN A 494 22.60 14.25 -20.06
C ASN A 494 23.81 13.62 -19.34
N LEU A 495 23.78 12.31 -19.08
CA LEU A 495 24.93 11.58 -18.53
C LEU A 495 26.15 11.68 -19.46
N ALA A 496 25.98 11.51 -20.76
CA ALA A 496 27.05 11.57 -21.74
C ALA A 496 27.72 12.95 -21.88
N ARG A 497 27.12 14.01 -21.33
CA ARG A 497 27.73 15.36 -21.28
C ARG A 497 28.71 15.54 -20.10
N LYS A 498 28.72 14.63 -19.15
CA LYS A 498 29.65 14.68 -18.02
C LYS A 498 31.01 14.11 -18.43
N ASP A 499 32.06 14.80 -18.03
CA ASP A 499 33.39 14.29 -18.30
C ASP A 499 33.78 13.10 -17.40
N ALA A 500 34.77 12.36 -17.82
CA ALA A 500 35.20 11.15 -17.10
C ALA A 500 35.79 11.45 -15.70
N ALA A 501 36.36 12.65 -15.48
CA ALA A 501 36.91 13.01 -14.18
C ALA A 501 35.77 13.32 -13.19
N GLU A 502 34.76 14.07 -13.63
CA GLU A 502 33.55 14.33 -12.85
C GLU A 502 32.82 13.03 -12.48
N LEU A 503 32.64 12.12 -13.43
CA LEU A 503 32.00 10.82 -13.16
C LEU A 503 32.80 9.97 -12.15
N ARG A 504 34.12 10.00 -12.19
CA ARG A 504 34.95 9.32 -11.18
C ARG A 504 34.78 9.94 -9.79
N GLN A 505 34.66 11.26 -9.69
CA GLN A 505 34.42 11.95 -8.42
C GLN A 505 33.03 11.60 -7.86
N ILE A 506 31.98 11.68 -8.70
CA ILE A 506 30.62 11.30 -8.36
C ILE A 506 30.59 9.87 -7.81
N ARG A 507 31.23 8.92 -8.50
CA ARG A 507 31.25 7.51 -8.10
C ARG A 507 31.90 7.31 -6.74
N ARG A 508 33.09 7.92 -6.50
CA ARG A 508 33.75 7.83 -5.19
C ARG A 508 32.88 8.40 -4.06
N GLN A 509 32.23 9.53 -4.30
CA GLN A 509 31.35 10.13 -3.30
C GLN A 509 30.10 9.26 -3.08
N ALA A 510 29.50 8.69 -4.14
CA ALA A 510 28.39 7.78 -4.05
C ALA A 510 28.74 6.50 -3.27
N ASP A 511 29.94 5.93 -3.46
CA ASP A 511 30.42 4.79 -2.69
C ASP A 511 30.50 5.15 -1.20
N GLY A 512 31.12 6.29 -0.85
CA GLY A 512 31.19 6.77 0.52
C GLY A 512 29.82 7.00 1.16
N LEU A 513 28.85 7.53 0.41
CA LEU A 513 27.46 7.71 0.89
C LEU A 513 26.78 6.38 1.18
N ARG A 514 26.98 5.39 0.34
CA ARG A 514 26.44 4.03 0.51
C ARG A 514 27.05 3.31 1.70
N ASP A 515 28.36 3.44 1.90
CA ASP A 515 29.09 2.81 3.01
C ASP A 515 28.75 3.47 4.36
N ALA A 516 28.51 4.78 4.39
CA ALA A 516 28.06 5.47 5.58
C ALA A 516 26.58 5.22 5.94
N ALA A 517 25.78 4.74 5.01
CA ALA A 517 24.36 4.45 5.22
C ALA A 517 24.09 3.00 5.68
N GLY A 518 25.00 2.07 5.44
CA GLY A 518 24.94 0.67 5.88
C GLY A 518 25.59 0.51 7.22
#